data_d62d215377c9fa11e17d690b0b800933
#
_entry.id   d62d215377c9fa11e17d690b0b800933
#
_cell.length_a   1.000
_cell.length_b   1.000
_cell.length_c   1.000
_cell.angle_alpha   90.00
_cell.angle_beta   90.00
_cell.angle_gamma   90.00
#
_symmetry.space_group_name_H-M   'P 1'
#
loop_
_entity.id
_entity.type
_entity.pdbx_description
1 polymer ?
#
loop_
_entity_poly.entity_id
_entity_poly.type
_entity_poly.pdbx_seq_one_letter_code
_entity_poly.pdbx_strand_id
1 'polypeptide(L)'
;MAMISLRNVSIVRGNRTVISHFSAEIAPGTITAIVGPNGCGKSSLMAAIAGDIPIAEGEIFLAEKSLTQLSLHEQASLRSVVMQNRNYWLSFSAAEVVAMGQDSRSLARIPAVLDQLNMTEYAEQSVTTLSGGEAQRVEIARALIRDSQIYLLDEPLASQDSKSKLRIIDCLKKLREEGKTIVIIAHVDREALGWCDQVIDTLA
;
A
#
# COMPACT_ATOMS: atom_id res chain seq x y z
N MET A 1 5.35 -14.43 15.44
CA MET A 1 4.75 -13.13 15.81
C MET A 1 4.29 -12.49 14.52
N ALA A 2 3.09 -11.90 14.46
CA ALA A 2 2.55 -11.27 13.28
C ALA A 2 3.03 -9.81 13.17
N MET A 3 3.30 -9.34 11.94
CA MET A 3 3.59 -7.93 11.68
C MET A 3 2.32 -7.08 11.73
N ILE A 4 1.21 -7.63 11.21
CA ILE A 4 -0.11 -7.02 11.30
C ILE A 4 -1.07 -8.06 11.87
N SER A 5 -1.82 -7.71 12.93
CA SER A 5 -2.86 -8.57 13.50
C SER A 5 -4.17 -7.81 13.57
N LEU A 6 -5.19 -8.40 13.00
CA LEU A 6 -6.58 -7.93 13.03
C LEU A 6 -7.37 -8.87 13.93
N ARG A 7 -8.00 -8.35 14.98
CA ARG A 7 -8.75 -9.15 15.96
C ARG A 7 -10.18 -8.66 16.03
N ASN A 8 -11.10 -9.46 15.51
CA ASN A 8 -12.55 -9.20 15.56
C ASN A 8 -12.93 -7.81 15.05
N VAL A 9 -12.30 -7.35 13.95
CA VAL A 9 -12.44 -6.00 13.43
C VAL A 9 -13.76 -5.83 12.69
N SER A 10 -14.54 -4.82 13.07
CA SER A 10 -15.73 -4.38 12.37
C SER A 10 -15.58 -2.94 11.91
N ILE A 11 -15.97 -2.66 10.66
CA ILE A 11 -15.85 -1.34 10.02
C ILE A 11 -17.22 -0.90 9.51
N VAL A 12 -17.63 0.31 9.90
CA VAL A 12 -18.88 0.94 9.49
C VAL A 12 -18.58 2.15 8.62
N ARG A 13 -19.28 2.28 7.49
CA ARG A 13 -19.22 3.45 6.58
C ARG A 13 -20.63 4.01 6.40
N GLY A 14 -20.87 5.22 6.92
CA GLY A 14 -22.22 5.74 7.03
C GLY A 14 -23.09 4.82 7.89
N ASN A 15 -24.18 4.32 7.34
CA ASN A 15 -25.10 3.41 8.04
C ASN A 15 -24.91 1.92 7.67
N ARG A 16 -23.79 1.59 6.98
CA ARG A 16 -23.54 0.22 6.51
C ARG A 16 -22.30 -0.36 7.16
N THR A 17 -22.42 -1.56 7.74
CA THR A 17 -21.26 -2.39 8.11
C THR A 17 -20.67 -2.98 6.83
N VAL A 18 -19.41 -2.64 6.55
CA VAL A 18 -18.69 -3.09 5.34
C VAL A 18 -17.73 -4.24 5.63
N ILE A 19 -17.29 -4.36 6.87
CA ILE A 19 -16.50 -5.49 7.41
C ILE A 19 -17.10 -5.84 8.77
N SER A 20 -17.30 -7.12 9.05
CA SER A 20 -17.90 -7.61 10.29
C SER A 20 -17.03 -8.72 10.90
N HIS A 21 -16.59 -8.50 12.15
CA HIS A 21 -15.85 -9.46 12.99
C HIS A 21 -14.65 -10.13 12.31
N PHE A 22 -13.96 -9.40 11.44
CA PHE A 22 -12.86 -9.91 10.63
C PHE A 22 -11.60 -10.09 11.46
N SER A 23 -10.98 -11.27 11.34
CA SER A 23 -9.71 -11.57 12.02
C SER A 23 -8.71 -12.14 11.01
N ALA A 24 -7.46 -11.64 11.04
CA ALA A 24 -6.39 -12.12 10.19
C ALA A 24 -5.03 -11.80 10.80
N GLU A 25 -4.03 -12.59 10.45
CA GLU A 25 -2.63 -12.34 10.79
C GLU A 25 -1.78 -12.32 9.54
N ILE A 26 -0.88 -11.34 9.45
CA ILE A 26 0.08 -11.17 8.38
C ILE A 26 1.47 -11.29 8.96
N ALA A 27 2.22 -12.27 8.49
CA ALA A 27 3.56 -12.54 8.98
C ALA A 27 4.56 -11.46 8.53
N PRO A 28 5.64 -11.21 9.27
CA PRO A 28 6.69 -10.30 8.83
C PRO A 28 7.42 -10.85 7.60
N GLY A 29 7.86 -9.96 6.72
CA GLY A 29 8.62 -10.33 5.53
C GLY A 29 7.82 -11.10 4.49
N THR A 30 6.50 -10.90 4.41
CA THR A 30 5.62 -11.57 3.44
C THR A 30 4.91 -10.58 2.54
N ILE A 31 4.49 -11.06 1.37
CA ILE A 31 3.54 -10.38 0.49
C ILE A 31 2.17 -11.03 0.67
N THR A 32 1.22 -10.28 1.19
CA THR A 32 -0.16 -10.73 1.40
C THR A 32 -1.10 -10.00 0.45
N ALA A 33 -1.90 -10.74 -0.29
CA ALA A 33 -2.97 -10.19 -1.13
C ALA A 33 -4.32 -10.29 -0.41
N ILE A 34 -5.04 -9.17 -0.34
CA ILE A 34 -6.43 -9.11 0.10
C ILE A 34 -7.32 -9.16 -1.15
N VAL A 35 -8.19 -10.15 -1.21
CA VAL A 35 -9.10 -10.37 -2.34
C VAL A 35 -10.55 -10.36 -1.87
N GLY A 36 -11.49 -10.33 -2.81
CA GLY A 36 -12.93 -10.35 -2.56
C GLY A 36 -13.68 -9.53 -3.61
N PRO A 37 -15.02 -9.60 -3.67
CA PRO A 37 -15.85 -8.87 -4.62
C PRO A 37 -15.72 -7.35 -4.50
N ASN A 38 -16.16 -6.63 -5.54
CA ASN A 38 -16.24 -5.17 -5.48
C ASN A 38 -17.24 -4.73 -4.40
N GLY A 39 -16.85 -3.72 -3.62
CA GLY A 39 -17.68 -3.18 -2.56
C GLY A 39 -17.75 -4.01 -1.26
N CYS A 40 -16.99 -5.11 -1.13
CA CYS A 40 -16.96 -5.91 0.10
C CYS A 40 -16.13 -5.29 1.24
N GLY A 41 -15.50 -4.12 1.04
CA GLY A 41 -14.81 -3.41 2.10
C GLY A 41 -13.29 -3.50 2.10
N LYS A 42 -12.64 -4.07 1.06
CA LYS A 42 -11.17 -4.22 0.99
C LYS A 42 -10.41 -2.91 1.21
N SER A 43 -10.76 -1.85 0.47
CA SER A 43 -10.14 -0.52 0.62
C SER A 43 -10.44 0.10 2.00
N SER A 44 -11.62 -0.19 2.58
CA SER A 44 -11.92 0.23 3.95
C SER A 44 -11.08 -0.53 4.97
N LEU A 45 -10.86 -1.83 4.77
CA LEU A 45 -9.97 -2.63 5.61
C LEU A 45 -8.54 -2.12 5.52
N MET A 46 -8.04 -1.84 4.30
CA MET A 46 -6.72 -1.25 4.08
C MET A 46 -6.59 0.11 4.77
N ALA A 47 -7.60 0.99 4.63
CA ALA A 47 -7.62 2.30 5.27
C ALA A 47 -7.67 2.20 6.82
N ALA A 48 -8.35 1.19 7.37
CA ALA A 48 -8.35 0.93 8.80
C ALA A 48 -6.97 0.43 9.30
N ILE A 49 -6.32 -0.48 8.57
CA ILE A 49 -4.93 -0.91 8.85
C ILE A 49 -3.98 0.28 8.76
N ALA A 50 -4.21 1.17 7.80
CA ALA A 50 -3.46 2.41 7.66
C ALA A 50 -3.72 3.42 8.79
N GLY A 51 -4.76 3.26 9.61
CA GLY A 51 -5.16 4.23 10.63
C GLY A 51 -5.86 5.48 10.06
N ASP A 52 -6.26 5.46 8.79
CA ASP A 52 -6.91 6.60 8.12
C ASP A 52 -8.41 6.66 8.43
N ILE A 53 -9.00 5.55 8.85
CA ILE A 53 -10.40 5.49 9.32
C ILE A 53 -10.50 4.71 10.63
N PRO A 54 -11.45 5.07 11.51
CA PRO A 54 -11.70 4.32 12.74
C PRO A 54 -12.34 2.96 12.44
N ILE A 55 -12.12 2.01 13.32
CA ILE A 55 -12.86 0.76 13.42
C ILE A 55 -14.02 0.93 14.41
N ALA A 56 -15.12 0.20 14.21
CA ALA A 56 -16.27 0.22 15.11
C ALA A 56 -16.07 -0.76 16.30
N GLU A 57 -15.43 -1.91 16.05
CA GLU A 57 -15.15 -2.94 17.04
C GLU A 57 -13.83 -3.64 16.72
N GLY A 58 -13.27 -4.30 17.75
CA GLY A 58 -12.05 -5.09 17.63
C GLY A 58 -10.78 -4.27 17.83
N GLU A 59 -9.65 -4.82 17.40
CA GLU A 59 -8.33 -4.21 17.55
C GLU A 59 -7.45 -4.51 16.33
N ILE A 60 -6.60 -3.53 15.99
CA ILE A 60 -5.55 -3.65 14.96
C ILE A 60 -4.20 -3.43 15.63
N PHE A 61 -3.27 -4.33 15.38
CA PHE A 61 -1.89 -4.25 15.87
C PHE A 61 -0.93 -4.14 14.69
N LEU A 62 0.03 -3.24 14.80
CA LEU A 62 1.18 -3.12 13.89
C LEU A 62 2.46 -3.35 14.71
N ALA A 63 3.30 -4.29 14.30
CA ALA A 63 4.51 -4.67 15.02
C ALA A 63 4.25 -4.86 16.52
N GLU A 64 3.19 -5.60 16.86
CA GLU A 64 2.72 -5.94 18.23
C GLU A 64 2.17 -4.77 19.06
N LYS A 65 2.20 -3.55 18.57
CA LYS A 65 1.61 -2.39 19.23
C LYS A 65 0.20 -2.14 18.72
N SER A 66 -0.76 -1.89 19.60
CA SER A 66 -2.11 -1.49 19.18
C SER A 66 -2.04 -0.20 18.38
N LEU A 67 -2.74 -0.15 17.23
CA LEU A 67 -2.77 1.01 16.34
C LEU A 67 -3.23 2.28 17.07
N THR A 68 -4.14 2.15 18.04
CA THR A 68 -4.66 3.26 18.85
C THR A 68 -3.63 3.81 19.85
N GLN A 69 -2.59 3.05 20.16
CA GLN A 69 -1.50 3.48 21.05
C GLN A 69 -0.33 4.12 20.31
N LEU A 70 -0.28 3.94 18.98
CA LEU A 70 0.75 4.53 18.13
C LEU A 70 0.40 5.99 17.83
N SER A 71 1.33 6.90 18.09
CA SER A 71 1.24 8.27 17.58
C SER A 71 1.25 8.31 16.05
N LEU A 72 0.73 9.38 15.44
CA LEU A 72 0.76 9.55 13.99
C LEU A 72 2.19 9.47 13.41
N HIS A 73 3.17 9.95 14.15
CA HIS A 73 4.58 9.87 13.74
C HIS A 73 5.09 8.41 13.74
N GLU A 74 4.80 7.62 14.78
CA GLU A 74 5.16 6.21 14.84
C GLU A 74 4.48 5.42 13.72
N GLN A 75 3.18 5.65 13.48
CA GLN A 75 2.44 5.04 12.38
C GLN A 75 3.10 5.37 11.03
N ALA A 76 3.40 6.66 10.78
CA ALA A 76 4.04 7.11 9.54
C ALA A 76 5.46 6.56 9.37
N SER A 77 6.18 6.28 10.45
CA SER A 77 7.51 5.66 10.41
C SER A 77 7.45 4.15 10.13
N LEU A 78 6.39 3.47 10.59
CA LEU A 78 6.23 2.04 10.41
C LEU A 78 5.72 1.68 9.01
N ARG A 79 4.85 2.50 8.41
CA ARG A 79 4.14 2.14 7.18
C ARG A 79 4.22 3.21 6.09
N SER A 80 4.24 2.74 4.85
CA SER A 80 3.96 3.52 3.64
C SER A 80 2.64 3.06 3.03
N VAL A 81 1.84 4.01 2.53
CA VAL A 81 0.49 3.75 2.01
C VAL A 81 0.36 4.32 0.60
N VAL A 82 -0.16 3.49 -0.31
CA VAL A 82 -0.55 3.88 -1.67
C VAL A 82 -2.03 3.57 -1.83
N MET A 83 -2.86 4.60 -1.83
CA MET A 83 -4.31 4.47 -1.99
C MET A 83 -4.73 4.55 -3.46
N GLN A 84 -5.90 3.99 -3.78
CA GLN A 84 -6.44 3.93 -5.14
C GLN A 84 -6.75 5.32 -5.72
N ASN A 85 -7.37 6.20 -4.93
CA ASN A 85 -7.79 7.52 -5.39
C ASN A 85 -6.74 8.59 -5.10
N ARG A 86 -6.35 9.32 -6.13
CA ARG A 86 -5.41 10.42 -6.08
C ARG A 86 -5.95 11.60 -6.85
N ASN A 87 -5.98 12.75 -6.20
CA ASN A 87 -6.32 14.01 -6.83
C ASN A 87 -5.14 14.96 -6.66
N TYR A 88 -4.40 15.16 -7.73
CA TYR A 88 -3.39 16.21 -7.77
C TYR A 88 -4.05 17.51 -8.26
N TRP A 89 -4.16 18.48 -7.38
CA TRP A 89 -4.69 19.81 -7.67
C TRP A 89 -3.61 20.79 -8.15
N LEU A 90 -2.34 20.44 -7.93
CA LEU A 90 -1.18 21.25 -8.25
C LEU A 90 -0.27 20.50 -9.22
N SER A 91 0.36 21.26 -10.11
CA SER A 91 1.24 20.73 -11.16
C SER A 91 2.67 20.46 -10.64
N PHE A 92 2.80 19.63 -9.60
CA PHE A 92 4.11 19.15 -9.16
C PHE A 92 4.71 18.18 -10.19
N SER A 93 6.03 18.17 -10.33
CA SER A 93 6.72 17.15 -11.11
C SER A 93 6.68 15.79 -10.40
N ALA A 94 6.90 14.71 -11.15
CA ALA A 94 6.97 13.36 -10.56
C ALA A 94 8.05 13.28 -9.47
N ALA A 95 9.23 13.88 -9.68
CA ALA A 95 10.31 13.92 -8.71
C ALA A 95 9.92 14.71 -7.44
N GLU A 96 9.22 15.85 -7.58
CA GLU A 96 8.72 16.61 -6.43
C GLU A 96 7.70 15.83 -5.62
N VAL A 97 6.79 15.09 -6.27
CA VAL A 97 5.82 14.23 -5.57
C VAL A 97 6.54 13.13 -4.77
N VAL A 98 7.54 12.48 -5.36
CA VAL A 98 8.35 11.47 -4.65
C VAL A 98 9.11 12.08 -3.49
N ALA A 99 9.56 13.34 -3.61
CA ALA A 99 10.28 14.07 -2.56
C ALA A 99 9.39 14.49 -1.37
N MET A 100 8.06 14.55 -1.53
CA MET A 100 7.14 15.03 -0.50
C MET A 100 7.22 14.21 0.78
N GLY A 101 7.56 14.89 1.91
CA GLY A 101 7.64 14.28 3.23
C GLY A 101 8.86 13.39 3.45
N GLN A 102 9.88 13.52 2.60
CA GLN A 102 11.14 12.77 2.71
C GLN A 102 12.23 13.58 3.43
N ASP A 103 13.15 12.86 4.08
CA ASP A 103 14.36 13.45 4.64
C ASP A 103 15.47 13.60 3.57
N SER A 104 16.54 14.32 3.90
CA SER A 104 17.65 14.59 2.97
C SER A 104 18.36 13.31 2.46
N ARG A 105 18.37 12.23 3.24
CA ARG A 105 18.97 10.95 2.82
C ARG A 105 18.11 10.26 1.77
N SER A 106 16.81 10.29 1.98
CA SER A 106 15.82 9.74 1.05
C SER A 106 15.84 10.48 -0.28
N LEU A 107 16.00 11.81 -0.28
CA LEU A 107 16.04 12.62 -1.51
C LEU A 107 17.13 12.16 -2.50
N ALA A 108 18.28 11.75 -2.02
CA ALA A 108 19.37 11.24 -2.87
C ALA A 108 19.00 9.93 -3.61
N ARG A 109 17.99 9.22 -3.15
CA ARG A 109 17.52 7.94 -3.72
C ARG A 109 16.45 8.12 -4.82
N ILE A 110 15.92 9.34 -5.03
CA ILE A 110 14.83 9.61 -5.99
C ILE A 110 15.17 9.08 -7.39
N PRO A 111 16.34 9.37 -8.00
CA PRO A 111 16.65 8.87 -9.34
C PRO A 111 16.60 7.33 -9.41
N ALA A 112 17.15 6.65 -8.43
CA ALA A 112 17.20 5.19 -8.40
C ALA A 112 15.80 4.56 -8.25
N VAL A 113 14.92 5.16 -7.42
CA VAL A 113 13.55 4.66 -7.23
C VAL A 113 12.69 4.91 -8.47
N LEU A 114 12.85 6.06 -9.13
CA LEU A 114 12.18 6.34 -10.41
C LEU A 114 12.64 5.38 -11.50
N ASP A 115 13.93 5.07 -11.58
CA ASP A 115 14.48 4.11 -12.56
C ASP A 115 13.91 2.70 -12.35
N GLN A 116 13.81 2.21 -11.10
CA GLN A 116 13.21 0.92 -10.78
C GLN A 116 11.79 0.76 -11.36
N LEU A 117 11.03 1.86 -11.43
CA LEU A 117 9.65 1.89 -11.93
C LEU A 117 9.54 2.38 -13.37
N ASN A 118 10.68 2.57 -14.08
CA ASN A 118 10.73 3.11 -15.44
C ASN A 118 10.04 4.47 -15.55
N MET A 119 10.38 5.37 -14.63
CA MET A 119 9.82 6.72 -14.53
C MET A 119 10.88 7.81 -14.66
N THR A 120 12.13 7.47 -14.99
CA THR A 120 13.24 8.43 -15.09
C THR A 120 12.95 9.54 -16.10
N GLU A 121 12.40 9.20 -17.27
CA GLU A 121 12.07 10.17 -18.34
C GLU A 121 10.92 11.12 -17.94
N TYR A 122 10.11 10.72 -16.97
CA TYR A 122 8.97 11.48 -16.46
C TYR A 122 9.31 12.32 -15.21
N ALA A 123 10.56 12.27 -14.72
CA ALA A 123 10.94 12.88 -13.44
C ALA A 123 10.52 14.35 -13.31
N GLU A 124 10.72 15.13 -14.38
CA GLU A 124 10.39 16.57 -14.46
C GLU A 124 8.97 16.83 -15.02
N GLN A 125 8.25 15.79 -15.41
CA GLN A 125 6.91 15.95 -15.96
C GLN A 125 5.88 16.16 -14.85
N SER A 126 4.92 17.07 -15.07
CA SER A 126 3.82 17.30 -14.15
C SER A 126 2.95 16.06 -13.97
N VAL A 127 2.67 15.67 -12.72
CA VAL A 127 1.82 14.53 -12.40
C VAL A 127 0.40 14.64 -12.93
N THR A 128 -0.08 15.88 -13.20
CA THR A 128 -1.41 16.11 -13.78
C THR A 128 -1.49 15.76 -15.27
N THR A 129 -0.36 15.58 -15.94
CA THR A 129 -0.26 15.21 -17.36
C THR A 129 0.11 13.75 -17.59
N LEU A 130 0.40 13.02 -16.51
CA LEU A 130 0.70 11.60 -16.56
C LEU A 130 -0.58 10.76 -16.78
N SER A 131 -0.43 9.63 -17.46
CA SER A 131 -1.49 8.61 -17.49
C SER A 131 -1.75 8.06 -16.09
N GLY A 132 -2.91 7.45 -15.87
CA GLY A 132 -3.26 6.85 -14.58
C GLY A 132 -2.23 5.82 -14.09
N GLY A 133 -1.67 5.02 -15.01
CA GLY A 133 -0.63 4.05 -14.68
C GLY A 133 0.71 4.71 -14.33
N GLU A 134 1.11 5.77 -15.02
CA GLU A 134 2.32 6.54 -14.72
C GLU A 134 2.20 7.24 -13.36
N ALA A 135 1.08 7.92 -13.12
CA ALA A 135 0.81 8.57 -11.84
C ALA A 135 0.82 7.55 -10.67
N GLN A 136 0.34 6.33 -10.92
CA GLN A 136 0.40 5.24 -9.93
C GLN A 136 1.84 4.80 -9.64
N ARG A 137 2.69 4.71 -10.66
CA ARG A 137 4.10 4.39 -10.44
C ARG A 137 4.83 5.49 -9.65
N VAL A 138 4.49 6.76 -9.85
CA VAL A 138 5.02 7.87 -9.02
C VAL A 138 4.67 7.70 -7.54
N GLU A 139 3.42 7.32 -7.23
CA GLU A 139 3.03 7.07 -5.84
C GLU A 139 3.70 5.83 -5.23
N ILE A 140 3.86 4.78 -6.03
CA ILE A 140 4.63 3.62 -5.59
C ILE A 140 6.08 4.06 -5.30
N ALA A 141 6.70 4.87 -6.18
CA ALA A 141 8.04 5.44 -5.95
C ALA A 141 8.09 6.22 -4.63
N ARG A 142 7.09 7.07 -4.35
CA ARG A 142 6.98 7.83 -3.10
C ARG A 142 6.86 6.93 -1.87
N ALA A 143 6.19 5.78 -2.00
CA ALA A 143 6.12 4.81 -0.92
C ALA A 143 7.44 4.07 -0.72
N LEU A 144 8.10 3.63 -1.81
CA LEU A 144 9.35 2.88 -1.77
C LEU A 144 10.51 3.67 -1.15
N ILE A 145 10.58 4.99 -1.42
CA ILE A 145 11.67 5.83 -0.96
C ILE A 145 11.72 5.97 0.56
N ARG A 146 10.59 5.79 1.28
CA ARG A 146 10.49 5.93 2.73
C ARG A 146 11.16 4.81 3.52
N ASP A 147 11.44 3.68 2.90
CA ASP A 147 12.06 2.51 3.54
C ASP A 147 11.30 2.02 4.80
N SER A 148 9.98 1.99 4.72
CA SER A 148 9.10 1.55 5.82
C SER A 148 9.19 0.04 6.04
N GLN A 149 8.73 -0.44 7.22
CA GLN A 149 8.64 -1.88 7.49
C GLN A 149 7.39 -2.52 6.86
N ILE A 150 6.34 -1.74 6.68
CA ILE A 150 5.04 -2.17 6.16
C ILE A 150 4.69 -1.32 4.94
N TYR A 151 4.27 -1.96 3.86
CA TYR A 151 3.76 -1.33 2.64
C TYR A 151 2.32 -1.76 2.42
N LEU A 152 1.42 -0.80 2.35
CA LEU A 152 -0.01 -0.98 2.10
C LEU A 152 -0.34 -0.38 0.73
N LEU A 153 -0.69 -1.23 -0.25
CA LEU A 153 -0.91 -0.78 -1.63
C LEU A 153 -2.30 -1.19 -2.12
N ASP A 154 -3.14 -0.22 -2.37
CA ASP A 154 -4.49 -0.45 -2.91
C ASP A 154 -4.42 -0.52 -4.45
N GLU A 155 -4.64 -1.71 -4.99
CA GLU A 155 -4.64 -2.03 -6.42
C GLU A 155 -3.37 -1.57 -7.18
N PRO A 156 -2.15 -1.91 -6.73
CA PRO A 156 -0.92 -1.37 -7.33
C PRO A 156 -0.70 -1.79 -8.78
N LEU A 157 -1.37 -2.84 -9.24
CA LEU A 157 -1.25 -3.37 -10.60
C LEU A 157 -2.39 -2.94 -11.54
N ALA A 158 -3.38 -2.17 -11.03
CA ALA A 158 -4.46 -1.67 -11.86
C ALA A 158 -3.92 -0.64 -12.90
N SER A 159 -4.55 -0.62 -14.08
CA SER A 159 -4.19 0.32 -15.15
C SER A 159 -2.72 0.25 -15.63
N GLN A 160 -2.01 -0.86 -15.32
CA GLN A 160 -0.64 -1.10 -15.77
C GLN A 160 -0.63 -2.05 -16.98
N ASP A 161 0.24 -1.79 -17.94
CA ASP A 161 0.58 -2.77 -18.97
C ASP A 161 1.36 -3.96 -18.39
N SER A 162 1.48 -5.04 -19.15
CA SER A 162 2.11 -6.28 -18.68
C SER A 162 3.57 -6.08 -18.22
N LYS A 163 4.33 -5.23 -18.90
CA LYS A 163 5.73 -4.95 -18.56
C LYS A 163 5.85 -4.15 -17.27
N SER A 164 5.00 -3.15 -17.09
CA SER A 164 4.93 -2.34 -15.86
C SER A 164 4.46 -3.17 -14.66
N LYS A 165 3.49 -4.09 -14.86
CA LYS A 165 3.07 -5.04 -13.82
C LYS A 165 4.24 -5.88 -13.31
N LEU A 166 5.01 -6.46 -14.22
CA LEU A 166 6.18 -7.29 -13.85
C LEU A 166 7.21 -6.47 -13.06
N ARG A 167 7.51 -5.24 -13.48
CA ARG A 167 8.43 -4.36 -12.75
C ARG A 167 7.96 -4.06 -11.33
N ILE A 168 6.67 -3.75 -11.16
CA ILE A 168 6.10 -3.50 -9.82
C ILE A 168 6.21 -4.76 -8.97
N ILE A 169 5.84 -5.93 -9.50
CA ILE A 169 5.94 -7.21 -8.79
C ILE A 169 7.41 -7.48 -8.39
N ASP A 170 8.37 -7.24 -9.26
CA ASP A 170 9.79 -7.43 -8.95
C ASP A 170 10.27 -6.47 -7.85
N CYS A 171 9.80 -5.22 -7.84
CA CYS A 171 10.07 -4.28 -6.74
C CYS A 171 9.50 -4.80 -5.42
N LEU A 172 8.25 -5.30 -5.41
CA LEU A 172 7.62 -5.84 -4.20
C LEU A 172 8.32 -7.11 -3.69
N LYS A 173 8.77 -7.98 -4.60
CA LYS A 173 9.57 -9.16 -4.23
C LYS A 173 10.91 -8.79 -3.60
N LYS A 174 11.61 -7.79 -4.13
CA LYS A 174 12.84 -7.27 -3.54
C LYS A 174 12.62 -6.74 -2.13
N LEU A 175 11.57 -5.95 -1.92
CA LEU A 175 11.20 -5.48 -0.57
C LEU A 175 10.97 -6.66 0.39
N ARG A 176 10.28 -7.71 -0.05
CA ARG A 176 10.07 -8.92 0.76
C ARG A 176 11.41 -9.59 1.10
N GLU A 177 12.33 -9.70 0.14
CA GLU A 177 13.68 -10.25 0.35
C GLU A 177 14.50 -9.42 1.35
N GLU A 178 14.23 -8.11 1.43
CA GLU A 178 14.78 -7.19 2.43
C GLU A 178 14.04 -7.28 3.80
N GLY A 179 13.10 -8.21 3.95
CA GLY A 179 12.35 -8.45 5.19
C GLY A 179 11.17 -7.50 5.40
N LYS A 180 10.77 -6.72 4.39
CA LYS A 180 9.59 -5.84 4.46
C LYS A 180 8.31 -6.64 4.32
N THR A 181 7.24 -6.15 4.94
CA THR A 181 5.90 -6.75 4.87
C THR A 181 5.03 -5.94 3.94
N ILE A 182 4.42 -6.59 2.96
CA ILE A 182 3.65 -5.94 1.91
C ILE A 182 2.22 -6.48 1.94
N VAL A 183 1.25 -5.59 1.95
CA VAL A 183 -0.17 -5.92 1.79
C VAL A 183 -0.68 -5.23 0.53
N ILE A 184 -1.26 -6.00 -0.36
CA ILE A 184 -1.87 -5.46 -1.58
C ILE A 184 -3.37 -5.79 -1.62
N ILE A 185 -4.16 -4.91 -2.19
CA ILE A 185 -5.50 -5.27 -2.67
C ILE A 185 -5.37 -5.67 -4.13
N ALA A 186 -5.97 -6.80 -4.50
CA ALA A 186 -5.96 -7.30 -5.85
C ALA A 186 -7.37 -7.66 -6.33
N HIS A 187 -7.67 -7.33 -7.61
CA HIS A 187 -8.89 -7.68 -8.32
C HIS A 187 -8.57 -8.66 -9.45
N VAL A 188 -7.92 -9.77 -9.09
CA VAL A 188 -7.54 -10.83 -10.02
C VAL A 188 -7.83 -12.19 -9.41
N ASP A 189 -7.89 -13.22 -10.23
CA ASP A 189 -8.07 -14.59 -9.77
C ASP A 189 -6.89 -15.03 -8.91
N ARG A 190 -7.14 -15.90 -7.93
CA ARG A 190 -6.11 -16.42 -7.01
C ARG A 190 -4.91 -17.02 -7.74
N GLU A 191 -5.13 -17.63 -8.91
CA GLU A 191 -4.06 -18.21 -9.73
C GLU A 191 -3.03 -17.17 -10.17
N ALA A 192 -3.46 -15.94 -10.46
CA ALA A 192 -2.59 -14.84 -10.84
C ALA A 192 -1.78 -14.27 -9.66
N LEU A 193 -2.07 -14.70 -8.42
CA LEU A 193 -1.42 -14.26 -7.18
C LEU A 193 -0.39 -15.27 -6.66
N GLY A 194 0.03 -16.25 -7.46
CA GLY A 194 1.03 -17.26 -7.08
C GLY A 194 2.40 -16.70 -6.68
N TRP A 195 2.62 -15.40 -6.85
CA TRP A 195 3.80 -14.67 -6.39
C TRP A 195 3.64 -14.06 -4.99
N CYS A 196 2.43 -14.10 -4.40
CA CYS A 196 2.15 -13.71 -3.02
C CYS A 196 2.34 -14.90 -2.08
N ASP A 197 2.81 -14.64 -0.87
CA ASP A 197 3.02 -15.67 0.15
C ASP A 197 1.70 -16.06 0.82
N GLN A 198 0.73 -15.13 0.88
CA GLN A 198 -0.58 -15.32 1.50
C GLN A 198 -1.68 -14.62 0.69
N VAL A 199 -2.85 -15.24 0.63
CA VAL A 199 -4.06 -14.65 0.06
C VAL A 199 -5.17 -14.72 1.11
N ILE A 200 -5.71 -13.57 1.49
CA ILE A 200 -6.79 -13.40 2.46
C ILE A 200 -8.05 -12.98 1.71
N ASP A 201 -9.14 -13.72 1.89
CA ASP A 201 -10.45 -13.37 1.36
C ASP A 201 -11.26 -12.62 2.42
N THR A 202 -11.83 -11.48 2.07
CA THR A 202 -12.66 -10.68 2.99
C THR A 202 -14.05 -11.25 3.24
N LEU A 203 -14.43 -12.33 2.57
CA LEU A 203 -15.70 -13.04 2.75
C LEU A 203 -15.55 -14.40 3.42
N ALA A 204 -14.32 -14.79 3.79
CA ALA A 204 -14.03 -16.08 4.42
C ALA A 204 -14.29 -16.07 5.92
#